data_7733ef036fa5dfa0bd0871d03b4eb8f9
#
_entry.id   7733ef036fa5dfa0bd0871d03b4eb8f9
#
_cell.length_a   1.000
_cell.length_b   1.000
_cell.length_c   1.000
_cell.angle_alpha   90.00
_cell.angle_beta   90.00
_cell.angle_gamma   90.00
#
_symmetry.space_group_name_H-M   'P 1'
#
loop_
_entity.id
_entity.type
_entity.pdbx_description
1 polymer ?
#
loop_
_entity_poly.entity_id
_entity_poly.type
_entity_poly.pdbx_seq_one_letter_code
_entity_poly.pdbx_strand_id
1 'polypeptide(L)'
;NMFAIGNGWTATKFLLKGNGTLHITNTTLAALDEEDDIGLVRAFQKASSKGMGVVMSKWDEVMKENEEDLRRVGVLSSESDFVIQQNFNSLIGGSVWQLYTKLQDTKEFYQDKIAALEARLMRLEN
;
A
#
# COMPACT_ATOMS: atom_id res chain seq x y z
N ASN A 1 30.22 -14.85 4.02
CA ASN A 1 29.23 -15.93 4.23
C ASN A 1 27.97 -15.62 3.44
N MET A 2 27.40 -16.63 2.84
CA MET A 2 26.24 -16.53 1.96
C MET A 2 25.32 -17.71 2.28
N PHE A 3 24.04 -17.43 2.45
CA PHE A 3 22.99 -18.44 2.62
C PHE A 3 22.08 -18.41 1.40
N ALA A 4 21.86 -19.55 0.77
CA ALA A 4 21.04 -19.65 -0.42
C ALA A 4 20.08 -20.84 -0.31
N ILE A 5 18.84 -20.64 -0.76
CA ILE A 5 17.83 -21.67 -0.95
C ILE A 5 17.52 -21.71 -2.45
N GLY A 6 17.58 -22.88 -3.04
CA GLY A 6 17.30 -23.09 -4.45
C GLY A 6 16.49 -24.36 -4.69
N ASN A 7 15.94 -24.45 -5.87
CA ASN A 7 15.28 -25.67 -6.35
C ASN A 7 16.25 -26.37 -7.31
N GLY A 8 17.07 -27.30 -6.77
CA GLY A 8 18.15 -27.94 -7.53
C GLY A 8 19.39 -27.06 -7.73
N TRP A 9 20.35 -27.56 -8.51
CA TRP A 9 21.67 -26.92 -8.70
C TRP A 9 21.68 -25.67 -9.59
N THR A 10 20.59 -25.39 -10.28
CA THR A 10 20.55 -24.39 -11.36
C THR A 10 19.70 -23.16 -11.08
N ALA A 11 18.95 -23.10 -9.97
CA ALA A 11 18.02 -21.98 -9.72
C ALA A 11 17.98 -21.59 -8.25
N THR A 12 18.80 -20.59 -7.88
CA THR A 12 18.70 -19.95 -6.58
C THR A 12 17.43 -19.13 -6.51
N LYS A 13 16.56 -19.43 -5.54
CA LYS A 13 15.29 -18.70 -5.32
C LYS A 13 15.39 -17.62 -4.25
N PHE A 14 16.34 -17.79 -3.34
CA PHE A 14 16.56 -16.89 -2.22
C PHE A 14 18.07 -16.86 -1.95
N LEU A 15 18.62 -15.67 -1.75
CA LEU A 15 20.02 -15.46 -1.46
C LEU A 15 20.17 -14.33 -0.43
N LEU A 16 20.74 -14.67 0.73
CA LEU A 16 21.17 -13.69 1.73
C LEU A 16 22.69 -13.58 1.69
N LYS A 17 23.20 -12.41 1.34
CA LYS A 17 24.64 -12.12 1.35
C LYS A 17 25.12 -11.72 2.75
N GLY A 18 26.40 -11.91 3.03
CA GLY A 18 27.01 -11.56 4.31
C GLY A 18 26.97 -10.06 4.65
N ASN A 19 26.71 -9.21 3.68
CA ASN A 19 26.48 -7.77 3.87
C ASN A 19 25.01 -7.41 4.18
N GLY A 20 24.14 -8.40 4.41
CA GLY A 20 22.72 -8.20 4.69
C GLY A 20 21.82 -8.02 3.45
N THR A 21 22.38 -8.06 2.24
CA THR A 21 21.57 -7.93 1.02
C THR A 21 20.77 -9.20 0.77
N LEU A 22 19.46 -9.04 0.59
CA LEU A 22 18.52 -10.10 0.24
C LEU A 22 18.20 -10.06 -1.26
N HIS A 23 18.35 -11.18 -1.94
CA HIS A 23 17.92 -11.38 -3.32
C HIS A 23 16.86 -12.48 -3.38
N ILE A 24 15.75 -12.19 -4.04
CA ILE A 24 14.63 -13.11 -4.26
C ILE A 24 14.32 -13.11 -5.76
N THR A 25 14.12 -14.28 -6.36
CA THR A 25 13.90 -14.39 -7.80
C THR A 25 12.45 -14.12 -8.21
N ASN A 26 11.50 -14.28 -7.31
CA ASN A 26 10.11 -13.96 -7.58
C ASN A 26 9.78 -12.60 -6.97
N THR A 27 9.87 -11.57 -7.79
CA THR A 27 9.54 -10.18 -7.45
C THR A 27 8.31 -9.69 -8.22
N THR A 28 7.47 -10.62 -8.70
CA THR A 28 6.23 -10.24 -9.38
C THR A 28 5.35 -9.52 -8.37
N LEU A 29 5.31 -8.21 -8.47
CA LEU A 29 4.36 -7.37 -7.75
C LEU A 29 3.06 -7.44 -8.54
N ALA A 30 2.05 -8.10 -7.98
CA ALA A 30 0.70 -7.94 -8.50
C ALA A 30 0.24 -6.52 -8.16
N ALA A 31 -0.26 -5.78 -9.13
CA ALA A 31 -0.98 -4.55 -8.85
C ALA A 31 -2.25 -4.92 -8.10
N LEU A 32 -2.49 -4.29 -6.95
CA LEU A 32 -3.72 -4.43 -6.18
C LEU A 32 -4.64 -3.22 -6.44
N ASP A 33 -4.63 -2.72 -7.69
CA ASP A 33 -5.28 -1.46 -8.09
C ASP A 33 -6.82 -1.49 -7.95
N GLU A 34 -7.41 -2.66 -7.76
CA GLU A 34 -8.86 -2.85 -7.58
C GLU A 34 -9.32 -2.66 -6.12
N GLU A 35 -8.38 -2.56 -5.18
CA GLU A 35 -8.66 -2.46 -3.75
C GLU A 35 -8.37 -1.03 -3.24
N ASP A 36 -8.90 -0.67 -2.06
CA ASP A 36 -8.47 0.56 -1.37
C ASP A 36 -7.13 0.32 -0.66
N ASP A 37 -6.06 0.33 -1.43
CA ASP A 37 -4.71 0.03 -0.94
C ASP A 37 -4.28 0.96 0.20
N ILE A 38 -4.69 2.22 0.16
CA ILE A 38 -4.37 3.20 1.22
C ILE A 38 -5.05 2.79 2.53
N GLY A 39 -6.33 2.42 2.45
CA GLY A 39 -7.10 1.93 3.59
C GLY A 39 -6.51 0.63 4.14
N LEU A 40 -6.13 -0.30 3.27
CA LEU A 40 -5.55 -1.59 3.67
C LEU A 40 -4.16 -1.44 4.31
N VAL A 41 -3.30 -0.53 3.82
CA VAL A 41 -2.02 -0.21 4.51
C VAL A 41 -2.28 0.29 5.92
N ARG A 42 -3.27 1.17 6.09
CA ARG A 42 -3.64 1.68 7.42
C ARG A 42 -4.24 0.58 8.29
N ALA A 43 -5.11 -0.27 7.75
CA ALA A 43 -5.68 -1.42 8.44
C ALA A 43 -4.57 -2.37 8.94
N PHE A 44 -3.58 -2.67 8.08
CA PHE A 44 -2.43 -3.47 8.45
C PHE A 44 -1.65 -2.86 9.63
N GLN A 45 -1.37 -1.56 9.58
CA GLN A 45 -0.70 -0.88 10.68
C GLN A 45 -1.47 -1.00 12.00
N LYS A 46 -2.80 -0.94 11.96
CA LYS A 46 -3.65 -1.06 13.15
C LYS A 46 -3.76 -2.51 13.64
N ALA A 47 -3.92 -3.47 12.74
CA ALA A 47 -3.97 -4.88 13.07
C ALA A 47 -2.64 -5.38 13.68
N SER A 48 -1.50 -4.88 13.18
CA SER A 48 -0.18 -5.25 13.67
C SER A 48 0.24 -4.50 14.95
N SER A 49 -0.36 -3.34 15.24
CA SER A 49 -0.08 -2.57 16.46
C SER A 49 -0.89 -3.13 17.64
N LYS A 50 -0.37 -4.15 18.29
CA LYS A 50 -1.00 -4.72 19.50
C LYS A 50 -0.98 -3.69 20.64
N GLY A 51 -2.06 -2.89 20.74
CA GLY A 51 -2.56 -2.37 22.01
C GLY A 51 -1.71 -1.39 22.82
N MET A 52 -0.70 -0.79 22.28
CA MET A 52 0.15 0.14 23.03
C MET A 52 -0.24 1.60 22.77
N GLY A 53 -1.15 2.12 23.62
CA GLY A 53 -1.22 3.57 23.94
C GLY A 53 -1.55 4.56 22.81
N VAL A 54 -1.98 4.10 21.65
CA VAL A 54 -2.36 5.00 20.55
C VAL A 54 -3.83 5.40 20.73
N VAL A 55 -4.09 6.70 20.79
CA VAL A 55 -5.46 7.22 20.75
C VAL A 55 -6.09 6.78 19.43
N MET A 56 -7.07 5.88 19.53
CA MET A 56 -7.79 5.36 18.36
C MET A 56 -8.97 6.28 18.05
N SER A 57 -9.06 6.71 16.79
CA SER A 57 -10.26 7.36 16.26
C SER A 57 -11.30 6.30 15.87
N LYS A 58 -12.57 6.70 15.66
CA LYS A 58 -13.60 5.82 15.08
C LYS A 58 -13.16 5.24 13.73
N TRP A 59 -12.42 6.01 12.95
CA TRP A 59 -11.86 5.55 11.68
C TRP A 59 -10.82 4.44 11.86
N ASP A 60 -9.97 4.54 12.91
CA ASP A 60 -9.00 3.50 13.24
C ASP A 60 -9.69 2.20 13.71
N GLU A 61 -10.82 2.29 14.41
CA GLU A 61 -11.63 1.12 14.79
C GLU A 61 -12.16 0.39 13.55
N VAL A 62 -12.76 1.13 12.60
CA VAL A 62 -13.23 0.58 11.32
C VAL A 62 -12.08 -0.07 10.56
N MET A 63 -10.88 0.54 10.53
CA MET A 63 -9.72 -0.04 9.85
C MET A 63 -9.21 -1.32 10.52
N LYS A 64 -9.39 -1.49 11.82
CA LYS A 64 -9.02 -2.72 12.52
C LYS A 64 -9.89 -3.91 12.14
N GLU A 65 -11.14 -3.66 11.78
CA GLU A 65 -12.10 -4.68 11.36
C GLU A 65 -11.82 -5.24 9.96
N ASN A 66 -10.90 -4.61 9.19
CA ASN A 66 -10.54 -5.05 7.84
C ASN A 66 -9.47 -6.16 7.79
N GLU A 67 -9.33 -6.94 8.86
CA GLU A 67 -8.38 -8.07 8.87
C GLU A 67 -8.71 -9.12 7.81
N GLU A 68 -10.00 -9.37 7.56
CA GLU A 68 -10.45 -10.30 6.53
C GLU A 68 -10.03 -9.85 5.13
N ASP A 69 -10.09 -8.55 4.85
CA ASP A 69 -9.63 -8.00 3.58
C ASP A 69 -8.13 -8.15 3.42
N LEU A 70 -7.34 -7.95 4.48
CA LEU A 70 -5.89 -8.19 4.45
C LEU A 70 -5.54 -9.67 4.17
N ARG A 71 -6.38 -10.60 4.65
CA ARG A 71 -6.24 -12.02 4.33
C ARG A 71 -6.68 -12.33 2.89
N ARG A 72 -7.77 -11.72 2.43
CA ARG A 72 -8.28 -11.88 1.06
C ARG A 72 -7.28 -11.39 0.01
N VAL A 73 -6.64 -10.24 0.21
CA VAL A 73 -5.60 -9.72 -0.69
C VAL A 73 -4.22 -10.39 -0.46
N GLY A 74 -4.14 -11.31 0.50
CA GLY A 74 -2.95 -12.11 0.75
C GLY A 74 -1.80 -11.37 1.45
N VAL A 75 -2.04 -10.25 2.09
CA VAL A 75 -1.05 -9.56 2.93
C VAL A 75 -0.82 -10.32 4.23
N LEU A 76 -1.91 -10.81 4.83
CA LEU A 76 -1.85 -11.77 5.93
C LEU A 76 -2.08 -13.19 5.40
N SER A 77 -1.40 -14.15 6.01
CA SER A 77 -1.63 -15.56 5.72
C SER A 77 -3.07 -15.95 6.09
N SER A 78 -3.68 -16.85 5.31
CA SER A 78 -5.03 -17.36 5.60
C SER A 78 -5.13 -18.15 6.91
N GLU A 79 -4.02 -18.75 7.34
CA GLU A 79 -4.00 -19.72 8.46
C GLU A 79 -3.25 -19.20 9.68
N SER A 80 -2.57 -18.06 9.58
CA SER A 80 -1.71 -17.55 10.65
C SER A 80 -1.57 -16.04 10.57
N ASP A 81 -0.96 -15.43 11.59
CA ASP A 81 -0.66 -13.99 11.62
C ASP A 81 0.66 -13.64 10.90
N PHE A 82 1.17 -14.52 10.06
CA PHE A 82 2.35 -14.23 9.27
C PHE A 82 2.03 -13.25 8.15
N VAL A 83 2.89 -12.25 8.02
CA VAL A 83 2.84 -11.26 6.93
C VAL A 83 3.55 -11.80 5.70
N ILE A 84 2.87 -11.77 4.56
CA ILE A 84 3.46 -12.07 3.26
C ILE A 84 4.09 -10.78 2.74
N GLN A 85 5.37 -10.59 2.99
CA GLN A 85 6.10 -9.35 2.73
C GLN A 85 6.02 -8.89 1.27
N GLN A 86 5.98 -9.81 0.33
CA GLN A 86 5.86 -9.48 -1.09
C GLN A 86 4.52 -8.81 -1.41
N ASN A 87 3.43 -9.35 -0.88
CA ASN A 87 2.10 -8.79 -1.09
C ASN A 87 1.92 -7.46 -0.35
N PHE A 88 2.53 -7.34 0.83
CA PHE A 88 2.57 -6.07 1.55
C PHE A 88 3.32 -4.98 0.77
N ASN A 89 4.43 -5.31 0.13
CA ASN A 89 5.15 -4.37 -0.73
C ASN A 89 4.33 -3.97 -1.97
N SER A 90 3.57 -4.91 -2.54
CA SER A 90 2.62 -4.62 -3.63
C SER A 90 1.53 -3.65 -3.19
N LEU A 91 0.96 -3.88 -2.00
CA LEU A 91 -0.05 -3.01 -1.41
C LEU A 91 0.48 -1.58 -1.19
N ILE A 92 1.73 -1.46 -0.70
CA ILE A 92 2.39 -0.14 -0.57
C ILE A 92 2.54 0.52 -1.95
N GLY A 93 2.99 -0.23 -2.96
CA GLY A 93 3.12 0.28 -4.32
C GLY A 93 1.80 0.79 -4.88
N GLY A 94 0.73 0.02 -4.74
CA GLY A 94 -0.62 0.41 -5.13
C GLY A 94 -1.10 1.65 -4.39
N SER A 95 -0.91 1.72 -3.08
CA SER A 95 -1.33 2.87 -2.27
C SER A 95 -0.64 4.18 -2.70
N VAL A 96 0.64 4.12 -3.07
CA VAL A 96 1.36 5.29 -3.60
C VAL A 96 0.77 5.73 -4.95
N TRP A 97 0.45 4.78 -5.82
CA TRP A 97 -0.17 5.07 -7.11
C TRP A 97 -1.57 5.69 -6.95
N GLN A 98 -2.39 5.14 -6.06
CA GLN A 98 -3.71 5.70 -5.74
C GLN A 98 -3.62 7.11 -5.18
N LEU A 99 -2.66 7.39 -4.29
CA LEU A 99 -2.42 8.73 -3.77
C LEU A 99 -2.02 9.69 -4.89
N TYR A 100 -1.14 9.27 -5.80
CA TYR A 100 -0.76 10.07 -6.95
C TYR A 100 -1.97 10.42 -7.83
N THR A 101 -2.79 9.43 -8.17
CA THR A 101 -4.01 9.62 -8.97
C THR A 101 -4.98 10.60 -8.30
N LYS A 102 -5.29 10.38 -7.01
CA LYS A 102 -6.15 11.27 -6.23
C LYS A 102 -5.61 12.70 -6.16
N LEU A 103 -4.28 12.85 -6.11
CA LEU A 103 -3.64 14.18 -6.14
C LEU A 103 -3.82 14.87 -7.50
N GLN A 104 -3.67 14.14 -8.61
CA GLN A 104 -3.89 14.69 -9.94
C GLN A 104 -5.35 15.13 -10.14
N ASP A 105 -6.31 14.27 -9.79
CA ASP A 105 -7.74 14.57 -9.86
C ASP A 105 -8.09 15.82 -9.04
N THR A 106 -7.53 15.92 -7.84
CA THR A 106 -7.72 17.08 -6.97
C THR A 106 -7.14 18.35 -7.58
N LYS A 107 -5.96 18.26 -8.18
CA LYS A 107 -5.31 19.39 -8.86
C LYS A 107 -6.16 19.87 -10.04
N GLU A 108 -6.61 18.98 -10.90
CA GLU A 108 -7.48 19.28 -12.04
C GLU A 108 -8.79 19.95 -11.57
N PHE A 109 -9.44 19.38 -10.57
CA PHE A 109 -10.65 19.95 -9.99
C PHE A 109 -10.47 21.39 -9.50
N TYR A 110 -9.36 21.69 -8.81
CA TYR A 110 -9.10 23.05 -8.35
C TYR A 110 -8.69 24.00 -9.48
N GLN A 111 -7.97 23.53 -10.49
CA GLN A 111 -7.66 24.32 -11.68
C GLN A 111 -8.92 24.75 -12.40
N ASP A 112 -9.87 23.85 -12.62
CA ASP A 112 -11.16 24.15 -13.24
C ASP A 112 -11.98 25.16 -12.41
N LYS A 113 -11.98 25.01 -11.08
CA LYS A 113 -12.63 25.95 -10.17
C LYS A 113 -12.02 27.34 -10.23
N ILE A 114 -10.70 27.44 -10.25
CA ILE A 114 -9.98 28.72 -10.36
C ILE A 114 -10.34 29.39 -11.69
N ALA A 115 -10.25 28.66 -12.81
CA ALA A 115 -10.60 29.20 -14.13
C ALA A 115 -12.06 29.71 -14.19
N ALA A 116 -13.00 28.98 -13.59
CA ALA A 116 -14.39 29.40 -13.51
C ALA A 116 -14.58 30.67 -12.65
N LEU A 117 -13.84 30.82 -11.57
CA LEU A 117 -13.88 32.01 -10.72
C LEU A 117 -13.26 33.22 -11.43
N GLU A 118 -12.13 33.05 -12.11
CA GLU A 118 -11.51 34.09 -12.92
C GLU A 118 -12.45 34.60 -14.01
N ALA A 119 -13.11 33.69 -14.74
CA ALA A 119 -14.09 34.06 -15.74
C ALA A 119 -15.30 34.83 -15.17
N ARG A 120 -15.70 34.53 -13.92
CA ARG A 120 -16.77 35.30 -13.22
C ARG A 120 -16.29 36.69 -12.81
N LEU A 121 -15.08 36.78 -12.30
CA LEU A 121 -14.49 38.09 -11.93
C LEU A 121 -14.39 39.01 -13.15
N MET A 122 -13.88 38.53 -14.28
CA MET A 122 -13.80 39.31 -15.51
C MET A 122 -15.16 39.83 -16.00
N ARG A 123 -16.27 39.08 -15.73
CA ARG A 123 -17.62 39.54 -16.08
C ARG A 123 -18.17 40.59 -15.13
N LEU A 124 -17.66 40.67 -13.91
CA LEU A 124 -18.08 41.70 -12.93
C LEU A 124 -17.32 42.98 -13.04
N GLU A 125 -16.15 42.96 -13.66
CA GLU A 125 -15.29 44.14 -13.88
C GLU A 125 -15.63 44.88 -15.19
N ASN A 126 -16.45 44.27 -16.07
CA ASN A 126 -16.95 44.89 -17.30
C ASN A 126 -18.42 45.31 -17.17
#